data_b34dc7de7210101d711794bbc49665b6
#
_entry.id   b34dc7de7210101d711794bbc49665b6
#
_cell.length_a   1.000
_cell.length_b   1.000
_cell.length_c   1.000
_cell.angle_alpha   90.00
_cell.angle_beta   90.00
_cell.angle_gamma   90.00
#
_symmetry.space_group_name_H-M   'P 1'
#
loop_
_entity.id
_entity.type
_entity.pdbx_description
1 polymer ?
#
loop_
_entity_poly.entity_id
_entity_poly.type
_entity_poly.pdbx_seq_one_letter_code
_entity_poly.pdbx_strand_id
1 'polypeptide(L)'
;MKNDLRYCKILNTNINVTNMKKTVDYLTDHLEELRGDYICVSNVHTTMMSFRNKDYNRVQNSCAMALPDGKPLSIVCKARGFYDADRVPGPDLMPEMFKISKEKGYRHYFYGSSQETLKKLREELNRNYPWLNIAGMYSPPYRALTQAEEERIIREINDSKPDFIWVALGAPKQEEWMYRHRFQVRGVMIGVGAAFDFCAGTVRRAPAWMQELCLEWLYRLMQDPQRLFSRYFSTNISFLFKVAKENHEYKRENKDKKIAMIGHKRIPSREGGVEIVVDEISTRLTERGYHVDAYNRSGYHVSGKEFDEKRGKIYNGIRLITIPTFKSSSLNAIVYALLATIRVLFGQYGIIHYHAEGSCVMLGIPKFFGKHVVATIHGLDWQRAKWGNFASRVLKYGEKQAAKKADAIIVLSRNVQEYFKDQYNRETIFIPNGIDKPCLKENREILKCFGLRKNDYILFLARLVPEKGAHYLIEAYRQLKTEKKLVIAGGDSHASEYMERIYQSVKENNNIIMTGFVQGRILEELYSNAYVFVQPSDIEGMAMTLLEAMSYGNCCLVSNIPENIEVVEDKAMSFQKGDVADLKEKLQYLLENESVVRNYKEKSSAFICGKYNWEDVVDRTVQAYFGNAGEGK
;
A
#
# COMPACT_ATOMS: atom_id res chain seq x y z
N MET A 1 11.97 -17.29 5.54
CA MET A 1 12.17 -16.09 6.36
C MET A 1 12.91 -14.91 5.71
N LYS A 2 13.85 -15.10 4.79
CA LYS A 2 14.43 -13.97 4.01
C LYS A 2 13.59 -13.47 2.83
N ASN A 3 12.49 -14.13 2.49
CA ASN A 3 11.73 -13.87 1.26
C ASN A 3 10.74 -12.70 1.30
N ASP A 4 10.43 -12.15 2.49
CA ASP A 4 9.39 -11.11 2.60
C ASP A 4 9.94 -9.67 2.52
N LEU A 5 11.25 -9.49 2.64
CA LEU A 5 11.88 -8.17 2.58
C LEU A 5 12.42 -7.87 1.19
N ARG A 6 11.81 -6.88 0.53
CA ARG A 6 12.33 -6.37 -0.75
C ARG A 6 13.73 -5.79 -0.59
N TYR A 7 14.59 -6.03 -1.55
CA TYR A 7 15.92 -5.42 -1.60
C TYR A 7 16.26 -4.87 -2.99
N CYS A 8 17.10 -3.86 -3.00
CA CYS A 8 17.75 -3.28 -4.17
C CYS A 8 19.22 -3.70 -4.15
N LYS A 9 19.65 -4.49 -5.13
CA LYS A 9 21.06 -4.91 -5.23
C LYS A 9 21.90 -3.75 -5.77
N ILE A 10 22.82 -3.20 -4.99
CA ILE A 10 23.72 -2.11 -5.37
C ILE A 10 25.15 -2.60 -5.27
N LEU A 11 25.88 -2.66 -6.38
CA LEU A 11 27.27 -3.14 -6.46
C LEU A 11 27.49 -4.46 -5.68
N ASN A 12 26.65 -5.46 -5.96
CA ASN A 12 26.64 -6.78 -5.30
C ASN A 12 26.18 -6.81 -3.83
N THR A 13 25.76 -5.68 -3.25
CA THR A 13 25.21 -5.62 -1.89
C THR A 13 23.69 -5.50 -1.94
N ASN A 14 22.99 -6.35 -1.23
CA ASN A 14 21.53 -6.33 -1.11
C ASN A 14 21.15 -5.29 -0.06
N ILE A 15 20.64 -4.14 -0.48
CA ILE A 15 20.14 -3.06 0.41
C ILE A 15 18.63 -3.19 0.52
N ASN A 16 18.10 -3.28 1.73
CA ASN A 16 16.67 -3.40 1.95
C ASN A 16 15.92 -2.14 1.52
N VAL A 17 14.81 -2.35 0.82
CA VAL A 17 13.88 -1.29 0.42
C VAL A 17 13.00 -0.95 1.61
N THR A 18 13.44 -0.02 2.42
CA THR A 18 12.80 0.35 3.68
C THR A 18 12.90 1.85 3.96
N ASN A 19 12.24 2.31 5.01
CA ASN A 19 12.36 3.64 5.61
C ASN A 19 12.26 3.50 7.13
N MET A 20 12.43 4.60 7.86
CA MET A 20 12.46 4.56 9.32
C MET A 20 11.24 3.86 9.92
N LYS A 21 10.04 4.24 9.50
CA LYS A 21 8.80 3.64 10.01
C LYS A 21 8.73 2.14 9.74
N LYS A 22 8.91 1.72 8.48
CA LYS A 22 8.88 0.29 8.10
C LYS A 22 9.95 -0.53 8.82
N THR A 23 11.13 0.06 9.04
CA THR A 23 12.20 -0.62 9.79
C THR A 23 11.81 -0.84 11.24
N VAL A 24 11.29 0.18 11.89
CA VAL A 24 10.87 0.11 13.28
C VAL A 24 9.71 -0.87 13.46
N ASP A 25 8.68 -0.78 12.61
CA ASP A 25 7.55 -1.70 12.60
C ASP A 25 8.05 -3.15 12.43
N TYR A 26 8.94 -3.41 11.46
CA TYR A 26 9.49 -4.74 11.21
C TYR A 26 10.30 -5.29 12.40
N LEU A 27 11.15 -4.45 13.02
CA LEU A 27 11.94 -4.85 14.19
C LEU A 27 11.07 -5.21 15.41
N THR A 28 9.94 -4.53 15.56
CA THR A 28 9.01 -4.77 16.69
C THR A 28 8.10 -5.98 16.45
N ASP A 29 7.63 -6.15 15.22
CA ASP A 29 6.67 -7.20 14.87
C ASP A 29 7.36 -8.58 14.73
N HIS A 30 8.66 -8.61 14.35
CA HIS A 30 9.42 -9.84 14.10
C HIS A 30 10.59 -10.02 15.08
N LEU A 31 10.54 -9.39 16.26
CA LEU A 31 11.64 -9.44 17.22
C LEU A 31 12.08 -10.87 17.55
N GLU A 32 11.14 -11.77 17.83
CA GLU A 32 11.46 -13.15 18.21
C GLU A 32 12.12 -13.95 17.09
N GLU A 33 11.74 -13.67 15.83
CA GLU A 33 12.33 -14.30 14.64
C GLU A 33 13.74 -13.78 14.34
N LEU A 34 14.01 -12.52 14.72
CA LEU A 34 15.29 -11.84 14.51
C LEU A 34 16.31 -12.12 15.61
N ARG A 35 15.90 -12.72 16.75
CA ARG A 35 16.82 -13.03 17.85
C ARG A 35 17.99 -13.88 17.37
N GLY A 36 19.18 -13.46 17.73
CA GLY A 36 20.43 -14.11 17.32
C GLY A 36 20.94 -13.71 15.94
N ASP A 37 20.18 -12.98 15.15
CA ASP A 37 20.63 -12.47 13.86
C ASP A 37 21.15 -11.02 13.99
N TYR A 38 21.64 -10.47 12.90
CA TYR A 38 22.25 -9.14 12.89
C TYR A 38 21.76 -8.27 11.73
N ILE A 39 21.86 -6.96 11.94
CA ILE A 39 21.44 -5.92 11.01
C ILE A 39 22.63 -5.01 10.71
N CYS A 40 22.89 -4.82 9.42
CA CYS A 40 23.94 -3.91 8.94
C CYS A 40 23.35 -2.54 8.60
N VAL A 41 23.94 -1.48 9.11
CA VAL A 41 23.62 -0.10 8.72
C VAL A 41 24.62 0.32 7.65
N SER A 42 24.22 0.15 6.38
CA SER A 42 25.12 0.20 5.22
C SER A 42 25.15 1.57 4.56
N ASN A 43 26.34 2.02 4.20
CA ASN A 43 26.59 3.28 3.50
C ASN A 43 27.48 3.07 2.26
N VAL A 44 27.80 4.15 1.54
CA VAL A 44 28.65 4.11 0.33
C VAL A 44 29.99 3.40 0.60
N HIS A 45 30.60 3.63 1.75
CA HIS A 45 31.89 3.03 2.09
C HIS A 45 31.77 1.52 2.28
N THR A 46 30.82 1.04 3.09
CA THR A 46 30.61 -0.39 3.33
C THR A 46 30.16 -1.11 2.06
N THR A 47 29.35 -0.48 1.21
CA THR A 47 28.95 -1.00 -0.10
C THR A 47 30.14 -1.14 -1.04
N MET A 48 31.06 -0.16 -1.07
CA MET A 48 32.29 -0.25 -1.87
C MET A 48 33.30 -1.27 -1.32
N MET A 49 33.37 -1.45 -0.01
CA MET A 49 34.15 -2.54 0.59
C MET A 49 33.58 -3.90 0.20
N SER A 50 32.27 -4.06 0.31
CA SER A 50 31.55 -5.26 -0.11
C SER A 50 31.79 -5.58 -1.59
N PHE A 51 31.78 -4.56 -2.45
CA PHE A 51 32.08 -4.73 -3.88
C PHE A 51 33.52 -5.22 -4.14
N ARG A 52 34.49 -4.78 -3.34
CA ARG A 52 35.93 -5.09 -3.52
C ARG A 52 36.37 -6.39 -2.83
N ASN A 53 35.66 -6.82 -1.78
CA ASN A 53 36.02 -7.97 -0.94
C ASN A 53 34.86 -8.96 -0.87
N LYS A 54 35.06 -10.17 -1.40
CA LYS A 54 34.05 -11.24 -1.45
C LYS A 54 33.64 -11.75 -0.06
N ASP A 55 34.58 -11.82 0.88
CA ASP A 55 34.27 -12.30 2.24
C ASP A 55 33.44 -11.28 2.99
N TYR A 56 33.78 -10.00 2.89
CA TYR A 56 32.96 -8.93 3.45
C TYR A 56 31.60 -8.81 2.74
N ASN A 57 31.53 -9.10 1.44
CA ASN A 57 30.25 -9.20 0.71
C ASN A 57 29.35 -10.30 1.28
N ARG A 58 29.94 -11.47 1.61
CA ARG A 58 29.19 -12.54 2.29
C ARG A 58 28.65 -12.06 3.63
N VAL A 59 29.45 -11.38 4.44
CA VAL A 59 29.00 -10.80 5.71
C VAL A 59 27.84 -9.84 5.49
N GLN A 60 27.96 -8.89 4.57
CA GLN A 60 26.90 -7.90 4.28
C GLN A 60 25.59 -8.53 3.76
N ASN A 61 25.69 -9.57 2.92
CA ASN A 61 24.50 -10.21 2.33
C ASN A 61 23.92 -11.35 3.19
N SER A 62 24.57 -11.71 4.28
CA SER A 62 24.10 -12.73 5.22
C SER A 62 23.25 -12.16 6.36
N CYS A 63 23.27 -10.86 6.59
CA CYS A 63 22.49 -10.19 7.64
C CYS A 63 20.97 -10.36 7.40
N ALA A 64 20.18 -10.23 8.46
CA ALA A 64 18.72 -10.19 8.37
C ALA A 64 18.25 -8.98 7.57
N MET A 65 18.87 -7.82 7.83
CA MET A 65 18.60 -6.57 7.09
C MET A 65 19.88 -5.79 6.84
N ALA A 66 20.02 -5.20 5.65
CA ALA A 66 21.01 -4.17 5.34
C ALA A 66 20.30 -2.83 5.12
N LEU A 67 20.31 -1.97 6.14
CA LEU A 67 19.61 -0.70 6.16
C LEU A 67 20.40 0.39 5.41
N PRO A 68 19.78 1.23 4.57
CA PRO A 68 20.45 2.34 3.90
C PRO A 68 20.74 3.49 4.89
N ASP A 69 21.97 3.60 5.38
CA ASP A 69 22.39 4.68 6.27
C ASP A 69 22.46 6.03 5.55
N GLY A 70 23.05 6.03 4.37
CA GLY A 70 23.29 7.26 3.63
C GLY A 70 22.26 7.52 2.54
N LYS A 71 21.93 8.81 2.32
CA LYS A 71 21.05 9.26 1.24
C LYS A 71 21.44 8.75 -0.17
N PRO A 72 22.75 8.58 -0.53
CA PRO A 72 23.11 8.05 -1.84
C PRO A 72 22.52 6.66 -2.14
N LEU A 73 22.46 5.76 -1.16
CA LEU A 73 21.90 4.41 -1.37
C LEU A 73 20.38 4.49 -1.62
N SER A 74 19.66 5.28 -0.83
CA SER A 74 18.22 5.49 -1.04
C SER A 74 17.91 6.19 -2.37
N ILE A 75 18.78 7.10 -2.84
CA ILE A 75 18.65 7.72 -4.18
C ILE A 75 18.80 6.67 -5.27
N VAL A 76 19.76 5.76 -5.16
CA VAL A 76 19.93 4.66 -6.13
C VAL A 76 18.69 3.75 -6.15
N CYS A 77 18.19 3.37 -4.98
CA CYS A 77 16.95 2.61 -4.87
C CYS A 77 15.78 3.34 -5.57
N LYS A 78 15.59 4.62 -5.28
CA LYS A 78 14.54 5.44 -5.92
C LYS A 78 14.73 5.57 -7.44
N ALA A 79 15.96 5.72 -7.91
CA ALA A 79 16.27 5.77 -9.35
C ALA A 79 16.02 4.44 -10.08
N ARG A 80 15.99 3.33 -9.36
CA ARG A 80 15.63 1.98 -9.83
C ARG A 80 14.15 1.66 -9.66
N GLY A 81 13.33 2.61 -9.16
CA GLY A 81 11.87 2.47 -9.03
C GLY A 81 11.39 2.05 -7.63
N PHE A 82 12.29 1.84 -6.67
CA PHE A 82 11.94 1.58 -5.27
C PHE A 82 11.68 2.90 -4.53
N TYR A 83 10.56 3.52 -4.80
CA TYR A 83 10.28 4.90 -4.41
C TYR A 83 10.10 5.09 -2.89
N ASP A 84 9.71 4.06 -2.17
CA ASP A 84 9.52 4.05 -0.71
C ASP A 84 10.81 3.85 0.10
N ALA A 85 11.94 3.57 -0.57
CA ALA A 85 13.24 3.51 0.08
C ALA A 85 13.65 4.89 0.60
N ASP A 86 14.01 4.97 1.87
CA ASP A 86 14.63 6.17 2.45
C ASP A 86 15.76 5.77 3.41
N ARG A 87 16.54 6.75 3.85
CA ARG A 87 17.66 6.49 4.76
C ARG A 87 17.17 6.05 6.14
N VAL A 88 17.88 5.12 6.73
CA VAL A 88 17.71 4.66 8.12
C VAL A 88 19.07 4.70 8.83
N PRO A 89 19.55 5.89 9.22
CA PRO A 89 20.82 6.03 9.89
C PRO A 89 20.78 5.51 11.32
N GLY A 90 21.88 4.90 11.78
CA GLY A 90 21.99 4.41 13.15
C GLY A 90 21.66 5.46 14.22
N PRO A 91 22.16 6.71 14.12
CA PRO A 91 21.86 7.79 15.07
C PRO A 91 20.37 8.20 15.11
N ASP A 92 19.58 7.90 14.08
CA ASP A 92 18.15 8.17 14.05
C ASP A 92 17.33 6.95 14.48
N LEU A 93 17.80 5.74 14.14
CA LEU A 93 17.13 4.49 14.50
C LEU A 93 17.14 4.24 16.02
N MET A 94 18.27 4.49 16.68
CA MET A 94 18.39 4.31 18.14
C MET A 94 17.32 5.09 18.91
N PRO A 95 17.17 6.42 18.75
CA PRO A 95 16.13 7.20 19.42
C PRO A 95 14.70 6.72 19.15
N GLU A 96 14.38 6.30 17.92
CA GLU A 96 13.05 5.79 17.60
C GLU A 96 12.76 4.48 18.34
N MET A 97 13.72 3.56 18.40
CA MET A 97 13.59 2.33 19.19
C MET A 97 13.49 2.60 20.69
N PHE A 98 14.19 3.62 21.21
CA PHE A 98 14.10 4.00 22.63
C PHE A 98 12.72 4.57 22.98
N LYS A 99 12.08 5.33 22.10
CA LYS A 99 10.72 5.84 22.29
C LYS A 99 9.71 4.69 22.41
N ILE A 100 9.79 3.71 21.52
CA ILE A 100 8.89 2.55 21.54
C ILE A 100 9.11 1.67 22.77
N SER A 101 10.33 1.59 23.26
CA SER A 101 10.67 0.83 24.46
C SER A 101 9.96 1.34 25.73
N LYS A 102 9.42 2.58 25.72
CA LYS A 102 8.58 3.10 26.78
C LYS A 102 7.32 2.23 27.02
N GLU A 103 6.73 1.74 25.92
CA GLU A 103 5.51 0.93 25.97
C GLU A 103 5.82 -0.58 25.98
N LYS A 104 6.85 -0.99 25.24
CA LYS A 104 7.20 -2.39 25.02
C LYS A 104 8.17 -2.96 26.06
N GLY A 105 8.87 -2.10 26.81
CA GLY A 105 9.81 -2.52 27.87
C GLY A 105 11.07 -3.20 27.38
N TYR A 106 11.48 -2.99 26.12
CA TYR A 106 12.65 -3.63 25.53
C TYR A 106 13.94 -3.34 26.29
N ARG A 107 14.84 -4.34 26.35
CA ARG A 107 16.12 -4.32 27.02
C ARG A 107 17.25 -4.06 26.02
N HIS A 108 18.06 -3.04 26.26
CA HIS A 108 19.11 -2.59 25.36
C HIS A 108 20.49 -2.86 25.94
N TYR A 109 21.38 -3.48 25.15
CA TYR A 109 22.79 -3.63 25.46
C TYR A 109 23.64 -2.79 24.48
N PHE A 110 24.70 -2.16 24.99
CA PHE A 110 25.58 -1.30 24.19
C PHE A 110 26.99 -1.89 24.20
N TYR A 111 27.47 -2.29 23.01
CA TYR A 111 28.75 -2.96 22.85
C TYR A 111 29.66 -2.16 21.90
N GLY A 112 30.83 -1.72 22.39
CA GLY A 112 31.80 -0.97 21.58
C GLY A 112 32.07 0.45 22.08
N SER A 113 32.74 1.24 21.23
CA SER A 113 33.24 2.60 21.55
C SER A 113 34.20 2.65 22.74
N SER A 114 34.56 3.85 23.21
CA SER A 114 35.43 4.04 24.38
C SER A 114 34.61 4.03 25.69
N GLN A 115 35.26 3.74 26.80
CA GLN A 115 34.63 3.84 28.13
C GLN A 115 34.11 5.25 28.42
N GLU A 116 34.85 6.28 27.97
CA GLU A 116 34.41 7.66 28.13
C GLU A 116 33.13 7.96 27.35
N THR A 117 33.06 7.52 26.08
CA THR A 117 31.84 7.65 25.26
C THR A 117 30.66 6.90 25.88
N LEU A 118 30.86 5.68 26.39
CA LEU A 118 29.79 4.92 27.03
C LEU A 118 29.28 5.58 28.32
N LYS A 119 30.17 6.19 29.11
CA LYS A 119 29.78 6.96 30.30
C LYS A 119 28.90 8.15 29.92
N LYS A 120 29.33 8.98 28.97
CA LYS A 120 28.53 10.11 28.49
C LYS A 120 27.20 9.65 27.85
N LEU A 121 27.25 8.57 27.07
CA LEU A 121 26.04 7.96 26.49
C LEU A 121 25.05 7.56 27.58
N ARG A 122 25.50 6.92 28.66
CA ARG A 122 24.63 6.54 29.78
C ARG A 122 24.00 7.77 30.45
N GLU A 123 24.76 8.83 30.64
CA GLU A 123 24.28 10.09 31.22
C GLU A 123 23.19 10.72 30.34
N GLU A 124 23.41 10.78 29.02
CA GLU A 124 22.45 11.31 28.07
C GLU A 124 21.19 10.42 27.93
N LEU A 125 21.35 9.08 27.93
CA LEU A 125 20.22 8.16 27.90
C LEU A 125 19.37 8.29 29.15
N ASN A 126 19.96 8.37 30.34
CA ASN A 126 19.24 8.54 31.60
C ASN A 126 18.49 9.89 31.65
N ARG A 127 19.03 10.94 31.03
CA ARG A 127 18.40 12.26 30.95
C ARG A 127 17.21 12.28 29.99
N ASN A 128 17.40 11.75 28.77
CA ASN A 128 16.44 11.90 27.68
C ASN A 128 15.42 10.74 27.61
N TYR A 129 15.79 9.56 28.13
CA TYR A 129 15.00 8.34 28.09
C TYR A 129 15.02 7.61 29.45
N PRO A 130 14.51 8.23 30.55
CA PRO A 130 14.60 7.68 31.91
C PRO A 130 13.88 6.34 32.08
N TRP A 131 13.02 5.98 31.15
CA TRP A 131 12.31 4.68 31.10
C TRP A 131 13.10 3.56 30.43
N LEU A 132 14.27 3.88 29.79
CA LEU A 132 15.00 2.91 28.98
C LEU A 132 15.66 1.84 29.85
N ASN A 133 15.37 0.58 29.54
CA ASN A 133 15.98 -0.55 30.23
C ASN A 133 17.37 -0.85 29.63
N ILE A 134 18.42 -0.34 30.27
CA ILE A 134 19.81 -0.57 29.89
C ILE A 134 20.28 -1.88 30.53
N ALA A 135 20.29 -2.97 29.75
CA ALA A 135 20.71 -4.29 30.18
C ALA A 135 22.22 -4.39 30.48
N GLY A 136 23.02 -3.60 29.77
CA GLY A 136 24.47 -3.52 29.98
C GLY A 136 25.16 -2.60 29.00
N MET A 137 26.42 -2.26 29.31
CA MET A 137 27.32 -1.48 28.44
C MET A 137 28.73 -2.02 28.59
N TYR A 138 29.40 -2.33 27.47
CA TYR A 138 30.75 -2.86 27.47
C TYR A 138 31.61 -2.25 26.38
N SER A 139 32.82 -1.77 26.77
CA SER A 139 33.85 -1.26 25.87
C SER A 139 34.97 -2.30 25.75
N PRO A 140 35.14 -2.98 24.62
CA PRO A 140 36.20 -3.94 24.44
C PRO A 140 37.55 -3.24 24.31
N PRO A 141 38.65 -3.88 24.74
CA PRO A 141 39.99 -3.31 24.60
C PRO A 141 40.37 -3.13 23.11
N TYR A 142 41.28 -2.16 22.86
CA TYR A 142 41.72 -1.78 21.49
C TYR A 142 42.72 -2.79 20.88
N ARG A 143 42.60 -4.07 21.21
CA ARG A 143 43.39 -5.19 20.67
C ARG A 143 42.50 -6.34 20.28
N ALA A 144 43.04 -7.31 19.59
CA ALA A 144 42.32 -8.57 19.36
C ALA A 144 42.00 -9.24 20.70
N LEU A 145 40.77 -9.71 20.84
CA LEU A 145 40.33 -10.49 21.99
C LEU A 145 40.83 -11.92 21.86
N THR A 146 41.15 -12.54 22.98
CA THR A 146 41.35 -13.99 23.03
C THR A 146 39.98 -14.71 22.96
N GLN A 147 39.97 -15.97 22.58
CA GLN A 147 38.74 -16.77 22.50
C GLN A 147 38.01 -16.79 23.86
N ALA A 148 38.75 -16.96 24.97
CA ALA A 148 38.17 -16.97 26.31
C ALA A 148 37.52 -15.61 26.70
N GLU A 149 38.12 -14.50 26.24
CA GLU A 149 37.54 -13.15 26.45
C GLU A 149 36.26 -12.98 25.62
N GLU A 150 36.25 -13.40 24.35
CA GLU A 150 35.05 -13.37 23.51
C GLU A 150 33.91 -14.20 24.10
N GLU A 151 34.20 -15.43 24.50
CA GLU A 151 33.20 -16.31 25.15
C GLU A 151 32.64 -15.74 26.46
N ARG A 152 33.50 -15.10 27.26
CA ARG A 152 33.06 -14.41 28.49
C ARG A 152 32.12 -13.25 28.17
N ILE A 153 32.48 -12.42 27.19
CA ILE A 153 31.65 -11.28 26.75
C ILE A 153 30.29 -11.76 26.24
N ILE A 154 30.25 -12.81 25.43
CA ILE A 154 28.99 -13.38 24.91
C ILE A 154 28.10 -13.89 26.06
N ARG A 155 28.70 -14.57 27.04
CA ARG A 155 27.96 -15.02 28.24
C ARG A 155 27.36 -13.83 29.00
N GLU A 156 28.15 -12.80 29.27
CA GLU A 156 27.72 -11.57 29.95
C GLU A 156 26.55 -10.90 29.21
N ILE A 157 26.66 -10.76 27.88
CA ILE A 157 25.56 -10.23 27.04
C ILE A 157 24.31 -11.10 27.19
N ASN A 158 24.44 -12.42 27.07
CA ASN A 158 23.30 -13.34 27.11
C ASN A 158 22.63 -13.41 28.48
N ASP A 159 23.41 -13.36 29.56
CA ASP A 159 22.92 -13.35 30.94
C ASP A 159 22.12 -12.08 31.25
N SER A 160 22.46 -10.96 30.59
CA SER A 160 21.72 -9.71 30.70
C SER A 160 20.39 -9.72 29.92
N LYS A 161 20.10 -10.79 29.14
CA LYS A 161 18.87 -11.01 28.35
C LYS A 161 18.41 -9.78 27.54
N PRO A 162 19.26 -9.22 26.65
CA PRO A 162 18.90 -8.06 25.86
C PRO A 162 17.95 -8.46 24.73
N ASP A 163 17.05 -7.54 24.36
CA ASP A 163 16.29 -7.64 23.12
C ASP A 163 17.10 -7.09 21.95
N PHE A 164 17.76 -5.94 22.13
CA PHE A 164 18.60 -5.28 21.13
C PHE A 164 20.01 -5.06 21.65
N ILE A 165 21.00 -5.41 20.81
CA ILE A 165 22.42 -5.15 21.08
C ILE A 165 22.93 -4.14 20.02
N TRP A 166 23.23 -2.94 20.48
CA TRP A 166 23.81 -1.90 19.65
C TRP A 166 25.31 -2.08 19.58
N VAL A 167 25.86 -2.25 18.36
CA VAL A 167 27.29 -2.54 18.14
C VAL A 167 27.98 -1.34 17.49
N ALA A 168 29.01 -0.81 18.16
CA ALA A 168 29.77 0.38 17.73
C ALA A 168 31.28 0.13 17.72
N LEU A 169 31.72 -0.84 16.89
CA LEU A 169 33.15 -1.17 16.69
C LEU A 169 33.74 -0.51 15.42
N GLY A 170 32.87 0.07 14.58
CA GLY A 170 33.21 0.60 13.27
C GLY A 170 33.37 -0.50 12.20
N ALA A 171 33.07 -0.12 10.94
CA ALA A 171 33.21 -1.02 9.80
C ALA A 171 34.70 -1.25 9.43
N PRO A 172 35.09 -2.46 9.03
CA PRO A 172 34.32 -3.71 8.88
C PRO A 172 34.18 -4.54 10.18
N LYS A 173 34.87 -4.17 11.25
CA LYS A 173 35.00 -4.97 12.47
C LYS A 173 33.66 -5.29 13.12
N GLN A 174 32.71 -4.35 13.12
CA GLN A 174 31.38 -4.56 13.72
C GLN A 174 30.57 -5.61 12.94
N GLU A 175 30.55 -5.56 11.61
CA GLU A 175 29.82 -6.49 10.78
C GLU A 175 30.43 -7.91 10.87
N GLU A 176 31.78 -7.99 10.84
CA GLU A 176 32.49 -9.25 11.00
C GLU A 176 32.31 -9.89 12.37
N TRP A 177 32.26 -9.08 13.43
CA TRP A 177 31.99 -9.54 14.80
C TRP A 177 30.56 -10.06 14.91
N MET A 178 29.55 -9.31 14.44
CA MET A 178 28.16 -9.72 14.45
C MET A 178 27.93 -11.01 13.63
N TYR A 179 28.57 -11.13 12.47
CA TYR A 179 28.50 -12.34 11.63
C TYR A 179 29.10 -13.56 12.32
N ARG A 180 30.25 -13.44 12.97
CA ARG A 180 30.89 -14.54 13.71
C ARG A 180 30.06 -15.03 14.88
N HIS A 181 29.38 -14.11 15.58
CA HIS A 181 28.62 -14.44 16.78
C HIS A 181 27.11 -14.58 16.51
N ARG A 182 26.73 -14.66 15.24
CA ARG A 182 25.38 -14.93 14.81
C ARG A 182 24.90 -16.25 15.44
N PHE A 183 23.68 -16.22 16.01
CA PHE A 183 23.04 -17.32 16.75
C PHE A 183 23.72 -17.75 18.06
N GLN A 184 24.89 -17.17 18.40
CA GLN A 184 25.49 -17.32 19.72
C GLN A 184 24.99 -16.27 20.70
N VAL A 185 24.79 -15.05 20.21
CA VAL A 185 24.20 -13.93 20.95
C VAL A 185 22.69 -14.00 20.80
N ARG A 186 21.94 -13.88 21.91
CA ARG A 186 20.48 -14.16 21.92
C ARG A 186 19.59 -12.97 21.52
N GLY A 187 20.09 -11.73 21.57
CA GLY A 187 19.36 -10.54 21.13
C GLY A 187 19.60 -10.20 19.65
N VAL A 188 18.91 -9.20 19.12
CA VAL A 188 19.13 -8.67 17.75
C VAL A 188 20.32 -7.71 17.77
N MET A 189 21.36 -8.04 17.03
CA MET A 189 22.56 -7.20 16.93
C MET A 189 22.41 -6.16 15.81
N ILE A 190 22.67 -4.88 16.10
CA ILE A 190 22.56 -3.78 15.13
C ILE A 190 23.86 -2.98 15.10
N GLY A 191 24.55 -3.02 13.94
CA GLY A 191 25.82 -2.30 13.75
C GLY A 191 25.60 -0.84 13.43
N VAL A 192 25.77 0.04 14.42
CA VAL A 192 25.46 1.48 14.31
C VAL A 192 26.69 2.39 14.23
N GLY A 193 27.89 1.84 14.40
CA GLY A 193 29.14 2.61 14.27
C GLY A 193 29.20 3.85 15.16
N ALA A 194 29.42 5.02 14.55
CA ALA A 194 29.56 6.30 15.25
C ALA A 194 28.28 6.84 15.90
N ALA A 195 27.16 6.10 15.88
CA ALA A 195 25.92 6.56 16.50
C ALA A 195 26.05 6.82 18.00
N PHE A 196 26.90 6.06 18.69
CA PHE A 196 27.19 6.28 20.12
C PHE A 196 27.78 7.66 20.38
N ASP A 197 28.72 8.11 19.53
CA ASP A 197 29.35 9.43 19.68
C ASP A 197 28.34 10.57 19.46
N PHE A 198 27.40 10.39 18.53
CA PHE A 198 26.31 11.35 18.30
C PHE A 198 25.31 11.37 19.46
N CYS A 199 24.88 10.20 19.94
CA CYS A 199 23.93 10.11 21.06
C CYS A 199 24.57 10.56 22.39
N ALA A 200 25.89 10.38 22.55
CA ALA A 200 26.63 10.86 23.71
C ALA A 200 26.98 12.37 23.61
N GLY A 201 26.67 13.04 22.52
CA GLY A 201 26.99 14.45 22.30
C GLY A 201 28.49 14.75 22.15
N THR A 202 29.35 13.74 21.99
CA THR A 202 30.81 13.90 21.83
C THR A 202 31.20 14.39 20.43
N VAL A 203 30.35 14.10 19.42
CA VAL A 203 30.51 14.55 18.03
C VAL A 203 29.27 15.32 17.59
N ARG A 204 29.48 16.50 16.99
CA ARG A 204 28.37 17.29 16.43
C ARG A 204 27.94 16.73 15.09
N ARG A 205 26.63 16.57 14.91
CA ARG A 205 26.02 16.13 13.67
C ARG A 205 25.90 17.30 12.68
N ALA A 206 25.92 16.97 11.37
CA ALA A 206 25.66 17.96 10.32
C ALA A 206 24.27 18.59 10.49
N PRO A 207 24.09 19.88 10.16
CA PRO A 207 22.78 20.51 10.14
C PRO A 207 21.79 19.75 9.22
N ALA A 208 20.50 19.77 9.55
CA ALA A 208 19.47 19.02 8.82
C ALA A 208 19.48 19.29 7.30
N TRP A 209 19.63 20.54 6.88
CA TRP A 209 19.71 20.91 5.46
C TRP A 209 20.91 20.26 4.72
N MET A 210 22.06 20.11 5.40
CA MET A 210 23.22 19.40 4.81
C MET A 210 22.94 17.88 4.69
N GLN A 211 22.24 17.32 5.67
CA GLN A 211 21.83 15.92 5.63
C GLN A 211 20.85 15.67 4.48
N GLU A 212 19.90 16.58 4.25
CA GLU A 212 18.93 16.51 3.15
C GLU A 212 19.58 16.65 1.77
N LEU A 213 20.61 17.49 1.65
CA LEU A 213 21.36 17.69 0.41
C LEU A 213 22.47 16.66 0.17
N CYS A 214 22.56 15.59 0.95
CA CYS A 214 23.62 14.58 0.87
C CYS A 214 25.02 15.11 1.19
N LEU A 215 25.15 16.19 1.95
CA LEU A 215 26.41 16.87 2.28
C LEU A 215 26.96 16.52 3.68
N GLU A 216 26.38 15.55 4.38
CA GLU A 216 26.87 15.12 5.71
C GLU A 216 28.31 14.64 5.65
N TRP A 217 28.70 13.94 4.57
CA TRP A 217 30.10 13.53 4.35
C TRP A 217 31.05 14.71 4.22
N LEU A 218 30.61 15.83 3.62
CA LEU A 218 31.43 17.05 3.49
C LEU A 218 31.61 17.73 4.84
N TYR A 219 30.56 17.78 5.67
CA TYR A 219 30.61 18.28 7.02
C TYR A 219 31.62 17.48 7.88
N ARG A 220 31.56 16.14 7.79
CA ARG A 220 32.54 15.26 8.47
C ARG A 220 33.97 15.46 7.93
N LEU A 221 34.11 15.68 6.63
CA LEU A 221 35.41 15.97 6.01
C LEU A 221 35.99 17.27 6.55
N MET A 222 35.17 18.30 6.78
CA MET A 222 35.65 19.56 7.39
C MET A 222 36.08 19.39 8.86
N GLN A 223 35.49 18.42 9.57
CA GLN A 223 35.89 18.14 10.97
C GLN A 223 37.19 17.32 11.08
N ASP A 224 37.46 16.40 10.14
CA ASP A 224 38.63 15.53 10.14
C ASP A 224 39.17 15.33 8.70
N PRO A 225 39.76 16.38 8.09
CA PRO A 225 40.17 16.35 6.68
C PRO A 225 41.30 15.36 6.40
N GLN A 226 42.26 15.22 7.29
CA GLN A 226 43.45 14.38 7.06
C GLN A 226 43.07 12.88 6.95
N ARG A 227 42.17 12.40 7.79
CA ARG A 227 41.74 11.01 7.83
C ARG A 227 40.71 10.68 6.75
N LEU A 228 39.83 11.63 6.41
CA LEU A 228 38.63 11.34 5.60
C LEU A 228 38.78 11.71 4.13
N PHE A 229 39.71 12.61 3.75
CA PHE A 229 39.81 13.09 2.37
C PHE A 229 40.09 11.98 1.35
N SER A 230 41.17 11.22 1.54
CA SER A 230 41.52 10.12 0.63
C SER A 230 40.42 9.05 0.55
N ARG A 231 39.81 8.74 1.71
CA ARG A 231 38.73 7.77 1.83
C ARG A 231 37.49 8.22 1.07
N TYR A 232 37.00 9.44 1.27
CA TYR A 232 35.77 9.93 0.65
C TYR A 232 35.93 10.21 -0.84
N PHE A 233 37.05 10.83 -1.22
CA PHE A 233 37.26 11.19 -2.62
C PHE A 233 37.34 9.95 -3.52
N SER A 234 38.18 8.97 -3.19
CA SER A 234 38.33 7.75 -3.98
C SER A 234 37.10 6.84 -3.94
N THR A 235 36.41 6.78 -2.80
CA THR A 235 35.27 5.90 -2.62
C THR A 235 34.01 6.47 -3.29
N ASN A 236 33.70 7.76 -3.06
CA ASN A 236 32.48 8.37 -3.59
C ASN A 236 32.50 8.51 -5.10
N ILE A 237 33.63 8.94 -5.69
CA ILE A 237 33.75 9.06 -7.15
C ILE A 237 33.64 7.68 -7.80
N SER A 238 34.36 6.68 -7.29
CA SER A 238 34.29 5.32 -7.82
C SER A 238 32.87 4.74 -7.72
N PHE A 239 32.17 5.02 -6.60
CA PHE A 239 30.79 4.61 -6.42
C PHE A 239 29.88 5.24 -7.47
N LEU A 240 29.96 6.55 -7.69
CA LEU A 240 29.12 7.25 -8.66
C LEU A 240 29.26 6.69 -10.07
N PHE A 241 30.50 6.49 -10.55
CA PHE A 241 30.75 5.93 -11.89
C PHE A 241 30.21 4.50 -12.04
N LYS A 242 30.49 3.64 -11.04
CA LYS A 242 30.05 2.23 -11.08
C LYS A 242 28.54 2.11 -11.02
N VAL A 243 27.88 2.87 -10.13
CA VAL A 243 26.43 2.89 -10.00
C VAL A 243 25.75 3.50 -11.23
N ALA A 244 26.34 4.54 -11.84
CA ALA A 244 25.79 5.11 -13.09
C ALA A 244 25.74 4.05 -14.21
N LYS A 245 26.81 3.27 -14.38
CA LYS A 245 26.87 2.16 -15.35
C LYS A 245 25.85 1.10 -15.00
N GLU A 246 25.84 0.61 -13.77
CA GLU A 246 24.93 -0.42 -13.29
C GLU A 246 23.44 0.03 -13.41
N ASN A 247 23.12 1.29 -13.13
CA ASN A 247 21.78 1.84 -13.28
C ASN A 247 21.30 1.87 -14.73
N HIS A 248 22.20 2.10 -15.68
CA HIS A 248 21.85 2.05 -17.10
C HIS A 248 21.49 0.61 -17.52
N GLU A 249 22.29 -0.37 -17.09
CA GLU A 249 22.04 -1.80 -17.32
C GLU A 249 20.74 -2.24 -16.64
N TYR A 250 20.55 -1.91 -15.37
CA TYR A 250 19.34 -2.21 -14.59
C TYR A 250 18.06 -1.71 -15.26
N LYS A 251 18.06 -0.45 -15.74
CA LYS A 251 16.89 0.12 -16.43
C LYS A 251 16.57 -0.59 -17.73
N ARG A 252 17.58 -1.06 -18.45
CA ARG A 252 17.39 -1.82 -19.68
C ARG A 252 16.78 -3.19 -19.41
N GLU A 253 17.30 -3.90 -18.40
CA GLU A 253 16.86 -5.25 -18.03
C GLU A 253 15.48 -5.27 -17.36
N ASN A 254 15.13 -4.21 -16.62
CA ASN A 254 13.87 -4.14 -15.89
C ASN A 254 12.84 -3.17 -16.53
N LYS A 255 12.98 -2.87 -17.82
CA LYS A 255 12.03 -2.02 -18.54
C LYS A 255 10.60 -2.56 -18.46
N ASP A 256 10.44 -3.86 -18.62
CA ASP A 256 9.14 -4.55 -18.62
C ASP A 256 8.46 -4.56 -17.25
N LYS A 257 9.22 -4.40 -16.18
CA LYS A 257 8.67 -4.27 -14.81
C LYS A 257 8.13 -2.88 -14.48
N LYS A 258 8.25 -1.91 -15.38
CA LYS A 258 7.75 -0.56 -15.15
C LYS A 258 6.37 -0.35 -15.76
N ILE A 259 5.38 -0.05 -14.92
CA ILE A 259 3.97 0.01 -15.25
C ILE A 259 3.43 1.43 -15.03
N ALA A 260 2.67 1.94 -15.99
CA ALA A 260 1.90 3.17 -15.84
C ALA A 260 0.42 2.85 -15.68
N MET A 261 -0.22 3.32 -14.60
CA MET A 261 -1.67 3.20 -14.35
C MET A 261 -2.36 4.50 -14.70
N ILE A 262 -3.32 4.46 -15.62
CA ILE A 262 -4.06 5.62 -16.15
C ILE A 262 -5.56 5.33 -16.11
N GLY A 263 -6.39 6.35 -15.79
CA GLY A 263 -7.85 6.26 -15.94
C GLY A 263 -8.63 6.39 -14.63
N HIS A 264 -7.98 6.13 -13.49
CA HIS A 264 -8.54 6.42 -12.17
C HIS A 264 -8.55 7.94 -11.89
N LYS A 265 -9.34 8.35 -10.90
CA LYS A 265 -9.32 9.76 -10.46
C LYS A 265 -8.06 10.03 -9.65
N ARG A 266 -7.90 9.35 -8.52
CA ARG A 266 -6.67 9.40 -7.70
C ARG A 266 -6.57 8.19 -6.78
N ILE A 267 -5.36 7.87 -6.37
CA ILE A 267 -5.02 6.96 -5.27
C ILE A 267 -4.05 7.68 -4.31
N PRO A 268 -4.13 7.42 -2.98
CA PRO A 268 -5.15 6.62 -2.31
C PRO A 268 -6.52 7.30 -2.34
N SER A 269 -7.58 6.54 -2.56
CA SER A 269 -8.97 7.03 -2.47
C SER A 269 -9.96 5.86 -2.41
N ARG A 270 -11.05 6.05 -1.70
CA ARG A 270 -12.19 5.13 -1.67
C ARG A 270 -13.46 5.73 -2.29
N GLU A 271 -13.31 6.76 -3.14
CA GLU A 271 -14.44 7.46 -3.79
C GLU A 271 -15.16 6.62 -4.85
N GLY A 272 -14.54 5.57 -5.34
CA GLY A 272 -15.11 4.67 -6.35
C GLY A 272 -14.37 3.34 -6.45
N GLY A 273 -15.03 2.35 -7.06
CA GLY A 273 -14.46 1.01 -7.21
C GLY A 273 -13.18 0.98 -8.05
N VAL A 274 -13.09 1.83 -9.10
CA VAL A 274 -11.88 1.91 -9.93
C VAL A 274 -10.66 2.33 -9.13
N GLU A 275 -10.82 3.32 -8.23
CA GLU A 275 -9.77 3.82 -7.37
C GLU A 275 -9.27 2.73 -6.43
N ILE A 276 -10.18 1.97 -5.82
CA ILE A 276 -9.84 0.84 -4.93
C ILE A 276 -9.08 -0.23 -5.71
N VAL A 277 -9.57 -0.64 -6.88
CA VAL A 277 -8.92 -1.66 -7.71
C VAL A 277 -7.52 -1.24 -8.15
N VAL A 278 -7.33 0.01 -8.59
CA VAL A 278 -6.02 0.52 -8.99
C VAL A 278 -5.07 0.58 -7.79
N ASP A 279 -5.55 0.98 -6.61
CA ASP A 279 -4.75 1.04 -5.39
C ASP A 279 -4.28 -0.37 -4.97
N GLU A 280 -5.20 -1.32 -4.87
CA GLU A 280 -4.92 -2.69 -4.44
C GLU A 280 -3.98 -3.43 -5.40
N ILE A 281 -4.23 -3.35 -6.71
CA ILE A 281 -3.36 -3.95 -7.73
C ILE A 281 -1.98 -3.28 -7.71
N SER A 282 -1.93 -1.95 -7.67
CA SER A 282 -0.66 -1.21 -7.71
C SER A 282 0.19 -1.47 -6.47
N THR A 283 -0.41 -1.52 -5.28
CA THR A 283 0.30 -1.82 -4.02
C THR A 283 0.92 -3.21 -4.09
N ARG A 284 0.16 -4.25 -4.46
CA ARG A 284 0.66 -5.63 -4.55
C ARG A 284 1.68 -5.81 -5.68
N LEU A 285 1.54 -5.11 -6.79
CA LEU A 285 2.56 -5.10 -7.84
C LEU A 285 3.88 -4.52 -7.33
N THR A 286 3.84 -3.43 -6.52
CA THR A 286 5.08 -2.89 -5.94
C THR A 286 5.69 -3.84 -4.91
N GLU A 287 4.90 -4.57 -4.16
CA GLU A 287 5.37 -5.62 -3.23
C GLU A 287 6.06 -6.78 -3.96
N ARG A 288 5.61 -7.10 -5.18
CA ARG A 288 6.21 -8.11 -6.07
C ARG A 288 7.40 -7.60 -6.89
N GLY A 289 7.87 -6.36 -6.63
CA GLY A 289 9.05 -5.77 -7.26
C GLY A 289 8.81 -5.10 -8.61
N TYR A 290 7.55 -4.85 -8.99
CA TYR A 290 7.21 -3.98 -10.11
C TYR A 290 7.30 -2.50 -9.71
N HIS A 291 7.54 -1.64 -10.69
CA HIS A 291 7.66 -0.19 -10.50
C HIS A 291 6.42 0.49 -11.06
N VAL A 292 5.52 0.91 -10.18
CA VAL A 292 4.23 1.48 -10.58
C VAL A 292 4.24 3.00 -10.47
N ASP A 293 3.90 3.66 -11.57
CA ASP A 293 3.60 5.08 -11.65
C ASP A 293 2.09 5.25 -11.85
N ALA A 294 1.39 5.84 -10.88
CA ALA A 294 -0.03 6.11 -10.95
C ALA A 294 -0.30 7.57 -11.33
N TYR A 295 -1.05 7.78 -12.41
CA TYR A 295 -1.36 9.09 -12.95
C TYR A 295 -2.67 9.62 -12.34
N ASN A 296 -2.55 10.37 -11.24
CA ASN A 296 -3.68 10.95 -10.54
C ASN A 296 -4.22 12.19 -11.26
N ARG A 297 -5.54 12.36 -11.24
CA ARG A 297 -6.23 13.54 -11.76
C ARG A 297 -6.24 14.64 -10.69
N SER A 298 -5.91 15.89 -11.06
CA SER A 298 -6.15 17.03 -10.19
C SER A 298 -7.63 17.42 -10.23
N GLY A 299 -8.12 18.12 -9.21
CA GLY A 299 -9.48 18.65 -9.16
C GLY A 299 -10.21 18.35 -7.85
N TYR A 300 -11.53 18.58 -7.85
CA TYR A 300 -12.39 18.36 -6.70
C TYR A 300 -12.61 16.87 -6.43
N HIS A 301 -12.60 16.50 -5.16
CA HIS A 301 -12.83 15.14 -4.68
C HIS A 301 -13.90 15.13 -3.60
N VAL A 302 -14.71 14.08 -3.56
CA VAL A 302 -15.83 13.90 -2.61
C VAL A 302 -15.32 13.78 -1.18
N SER A 303 -14.15 13.20 -1.01
CA SER A 303 -13.55 12.91 0.30
C SER A 303 -13.14 14.15 1.09
N GLY A 304 -13.28 15.37 0.53
CA GLY A 304 -12.97 16.61 1.24
C GLY A 304 -11.48 16.89 1.44
N LYS A 305 -11.18 18.06 2.01
CA LYS A 305 -9.78 18.52 2.23
C LYS A 305 -9.05 17.73 3.32
N GLU A 306 -9.77 17.19 4.28
CA GLU A 306 -9.22 16.39 5.38
C GLU A 306 -8.52 15.11 4.92
N PHE A 307 -8.83 14.64 3.71
CA PHE A 307 -8.17 13.49 3.08
C PHE A 307 -7.06 13.88 2.10
N ASP A 308 -6.86 15.17 1.90
CA ASP A 308 -5.80 15.72 1.03
C ASP A 308 -4.40 15.69 1.66
N GLU A 309 -4.27 15.51 2.97
CA GLU A 309 -2.99 15.53 3.71
C GLU A 309 -2.02 14.41 3.28
N LYS A 310 -2.49 13.35 2.63
CA LYS A 310 -1.65 12.29 2.08
C LYS A 310 -1.09 12.59 0.67
N ARG A 311 -0.94 13.86 0.31
CA ARG A 311 -0.36 14.29 -0.99
C ARG A 311 1.17 14.11 -1.08
N GLY A 312 1.70 12.98 -0.60
CA GLY A 312 3.06 12.58 -0.91
C GLY A 312 3.22 12.24 -2.40
N LYS A 313 4.43 12.40 -2.93
CA LYS A 313 4.75 11.91 -4.29
C LYS A 313 4.83 10.38 -4.35
N ILE A 314 4.78 9.71 -3.22
CA ILE A 314 4.96 8.26 -3.06
C ILE A 314 3.95 7.76 -2.03
N TYR A 315 3.27 6.67 -2.38
CA TYR A 315 2.31 5.98 -1.53
C TYR A 315 2.47 4.46 -1.72
N ASN A 316 2.70 3.69 -0.67
CA ASN A 316 2.90 2.23 -0.70
C ASN A 316 3.87 1.75 -1.81
N GLY A 317 4.96 2.49 -2.05
CA GLY A 317 5.92 2.19 -3.12
C GLY A 317 5.49 2.66 -4.51
N ILE A 318 4.29 3.15 -4.69
CA ILE A 318 3.74 3.70 -5.93
C ILE A 318 4.18 5.15 -6.08
N ARG A 319 4.68 5.56 -7.23
CA ARG A 319 4.92 6.97 -7.54
C ARG A 319 3.66 7.63 -8.05
N LEU A 320 3.19 8.65 -7.34
CA LEU A 320 2.00 9.43 -7.70
C LEU A 320 2.39 10.59 -8.59
N ILE A 321 1.80 10.65 -9.79
CA ILE A 321 2.01 11.70 -10.78
C ILE A 321 0.69 12.45 -10.97
N THR A 322 0.59 13.66 -10.44
CA THR A 322 -0.63 14.46 -10.60
C THR A 322 -0.62 15.17 -11.95
N ILE A 323 -1.67 14.94 -12.73
CA ILE A 323 -1.92 15.61 -14.00
C ILE A 323 -2.83 16.80 -13.78
N PRO A 324 -2.40 18.03 -14.14
CA PRO A 324 -3.23 19.21 -14.02
C PRO A 324 -4.44 19.12 -14.96
N THR A 325 -5.62 19.45 -14.44
CA THR A 325 -6.88 19.40 -15.18
C THR A 325 -7.78 20.58 -14.82
N PHE A 326 -8.81 20.82 -15.61
CA PHE A 326 -9.79 21.88 -15.38
C PHE A 326 -10.85 21.46 -14.35
N LYS A 327 -11.50 22.42 -13.71
CA LYS A 327 -12.59 22.16 -12.74
C LYS A 327 -13.90 21.69 -13.37
N SER A 328 -14.04 21.73 -14.71
CA SER A 328 -15.25 21.29 -15.43
C SER A 328 -15.35 19.77 -15.49
N SER A 329 -16.49 19.20 -15.13
CA SER A 329 -16.69 17.75 -14.97
C SER A 329 -16.48 16.93 -16.25
N SER A 330 -16.95 17.40 -17.40
CA SER A 330 -16.92 16.64 -18.66
C SER A 330 -15.56 16.79 -19.38
N LEU A 331 -15.00 18.00 -19.43
CA LEU A 331 -13.70 18.25 -20.09
C LEU A 331 -12.53 17.72 -19.26
N ASN A 332 -12.69 17.66 -17.93
CA ASN A 332 -11.66 17.17 -17.03
C ASN A 332 -11.17 15.77 -17.42
N ALA A 333 -12.08 14.83 -17.68
CA ALA A 333 -11.72 13.45 -17.99
C ALA A 333 -10.96 13.30 -19.31
N ILE A 334 -11.36 14.04 -20.34
CA ILE A 334 -10.75 13.99 -21.68
C ILE A 334 -9.36 14.65 -21.65
N VAL A 335 -9.25 15.83 -21.04
CA VAL A 335 -7.97 16.54 -20.89
C VAL A 335 -6.98 15.74 -20.04
N TYR A 336 -7.45 15.15 -18.96
CA TYR A 336 -6.64 14.23 -18.16
C TYR A 336 -6.11 13.07 -19.00
N ALA A 337 -6.99 12.37 -19.72
CA ALA A 337 -6.60 11.22 -20.55
C ALA A 337 -5.55 11.61 -21.60
N LEU A 338 -5.72 12.75 -22.24
CA LEU A 338 -4.77 13.27 -23.24
C LEU A 338 -3.41 13.59 -22.60
N LEU A 339 -3.39 14.42 -21.55
CA LEU A 339 -2.14 14.85 -20.92
C LEU A 339 -1.39 13.69 -20.23
N ALA A 340 -2.12 12.77 -19.58
CA ALA A 340 -1.53 11.57 -19.02
C ALA A 340 -0.90 10.70 -20.13
N THR A 341 -1.61 10.50 -21.25
CA THR A 341 -1.13 9.72 -22.38
C THR A 341 0.11 10.36 -23.03
N ILE A 342 0.12 11.69 -23.24
CA ILE A 342 1.31 12.39 -23.74
C ILE A 342 2.50 12.19 -22.79
N ARG A 343 2.28 12.38 -21.48
CA ARG A 343 3.35 12.25 -20.48
C ARG A 343 3.93 10.83 -20.41
N VAL A 344 3.09 9.83 -20.56
CA VAL A 344 3.50 8.41 -20.56
C VAL A 344 4.41 8.06 -21.73
N LEU A 345 4.25 8.71 -22.91
CA LEU A 345 5.11 8.46 -24.07
C LEU A 345 6.59 8.74 -23.78
N PHE A 346 6.88 9.75 -22.95
CA PHE A 346 8.24 10.10 -22.55
C PHE A 346 8.78 9.20 -21.41
N GLY A 347 7.94 8.34 -20.83
CA GLY A 347 8.34 7.36 -19.83
C GLY A 347 8.84 6.07 -20.47
N GLN A 348 9.82 5.44 -19.82
CA GLN A 348 10.30 4.11 -20.22
C GLN A 348 9.42 3.04 -19.55
N TYR A 349 8.16 2.91 -19.97
CA TYR A 349 7.23 1.90 -19.47
C TYR A 349 7.26 0.67 -20.35
N GLY A 350 7.29 -0.52 -19.73
CA GLY A 350 7.02 -1.78 -20.37
C GLY A 350 5.53 -1.95 -20.64
N ILE A 351 4.71 -1.59 -19.63
CA ILE A 351 3.26 -1.72 -19.67
C ILE A 351 2.59 -0.35 -19.45
N ILE A 352 1.58 -0.04 -20.25
CA ILE A 352 0.67 1.08 -20.01
C ILE A 352 -0.72 0.52 -19.83
N HIS A 353 -1.24 0.60 -18.59
CA HIS A 353 -2.52 0.04 -18.23
C HIS A 353 -3.58 1.14 -18.08
N TYR A 354 -4.58 1.09 -18.95
CA TYR A 354 -5.72 2.00 -18.96
C TYR A 354 -6.89 1.39 -18.20
N HIS A 355 -7.49 2.14 -17.29
CA HIS A 355 -8.69 1.76 -16.55
C HIS A 355 -9.89 2.58 -17.00
N ALA A 356 -11.03 1.92 -17.21
CA ALA A 356 -12.29 2.47 -17.71
C ALA A 356 -12.26 2.98 -19.17
N GLU A 357 -13.42 2.92 -19.81
CA GLU A 357 -13.62 3.25 -21.24
C GLU A 357 -13.19 4.68 -21.59
N GLY A 358 -13.49 5.63 -20.69
CA GLY A 358 -13.20 7.04 -20.93
C GLY A 358 -11.73 7.37 -21.15
N SER A 359 -10.82 6.67 -20.48
CA SER A 359 -9.37 6.82 -20.66
C SER A 359 -8.87 6.14 -21.94
N CYS A 360 -9.53 5.07 -22.36
CA CYS A 360 -9.19 4.29 -23.57
C CYS A 360 -9.36 5.06 -24.86
N VAL A 361 -10.04 6.21 -24.86
CA VAL A 361 -10.15 7.12 -26.03
C VAL A 361 -8.77 7.46 -26.60
N MET A 362 -7.75 7.61 -25.74
CA MET A 362 -6.38 7.98 -26.12
C MET A 362 -5.44 6.78 -26.31
N LEU A 363 -5.89 5.56 -26.05
CA LEU A 363 -5.09 4.33 -26.07
C LEU A 363 -4.39 4.10 -27.42
N GLY A 364 -4.99 4.55 -28.52
CA GLY A 364 -4.41 4.44 -29.86
C GLY A 364 -3.09 5.19 -30.02
N ILE A 365 -2.83 6.25 -29.23
CA ILE A 365 -1.62 7.06 -29.33
C ILE A 365 -0.38 6.26 -28.91
N PRO A 366 -0.27 5.74 -27.67
CA PRO A 366 0.90 4.95 -27.29
C PRO A 366 1.03 3.66 -28.11
N LYS A 367 -0.07 3.08 -28.59
CA LYS A 367 -0.02 1.92 -29.48
C LYS A 367 0.64 2.24 -30.80
N PHE A 368 0.37 3.41 -31.39
CA PHE A 368 1.04 3.88 -32.59
C PHE A 368 2.57 3.99 -32.40
N PHE A 369 3.03 4.34 -31.21
CA PHE A 369 4.45 4.37 -30.85
C PHE A 369 5.01 3.00 -30.38
N GLY A 370 4.34 1.91 -30.68
CA GLY A 370 4.81 0.55 -30.37
C GLY A 370 4.85 0.20 -28.88
N LYS A 371 4.07 0.91 -28.06
CA LYS A 371 3.98 0.59 -26.62
C LYS A 371 3.03 -0.58 -26.39
N HIS A 372 3.32 -1.39 -25.36
CA HIS A 372 2.42 -2.44 -24.90
C HIS A 372 1.32 -1.83 -24.02
N VAL A 373 0.07 -2.05 -24.40
CA VAL A 373 -1.08 -1.36 -23.81
C VAL A 373 -2.14 -2.36 -23.39
N VAL A 374 -2.51 -2.31 -22.12
CA VAL A 374 -3.57 -3.13 -21.52
C VAL A 374 -4.73 -2.23 -21.12
N ALA A 375 -5.96 -2.73 -21.22
CA ALA A 375 -7.15 -2.03 -20.80
C ALA A 375 -7.97 -2.88 -19.82
N THR A 376 -8.40 -2.31 -18.68
CA THR A 376 -9.41 -2.90 -17.81
C THR A 376 -10.74 -2.16 -17.97
N ILE A 377 -11.77 -2.87 -18.38
CA ILE A 377 -13.14 -2.38 -18.51
C ILE A 377 -13.90 -2.74 -17.23
N HIS A 378 -14.25 -1.72 -16.45
CA HIS A 378 -14.90 -1.89 -15.14
C HIS A 378 -16.43 -2.05 -15.22
N GLY A 379 -16.99 -2.09 -16.41
CA GLY A 379 -18.41 -2.15 -16.73
C GLY A 379 -18.71 -1.30 -17.96
N LEU A 380 -19.90 -1.40 -18.51
CA LEU A 380 -20.30 -0.63 -19.69
C LEU A 380 -20.79 0.77 -19.26
N ASP A 381 -19.83 1.66 -19.01
CA ASP A 381 -20.09 2.99 -18.44
C ASP A 381 -21.04 3.85 -19.28
N TRP A 382 -21.09 3.66 -20.59
CA TRP A 382 -21.98 4.40 -21.51
C TRP A 382 -23.48 4.10 -21.28
N GLN A 383 -23.83 3.02 -20.58
CA GLN A 383 -25.20 2.67 -20.24
C GLN A 383 -25.74 3.46 -19.03
N ARG A 384 -24.86 4.13 -18.28
CA ARG A 384 -25.24 4.86 -17.06
C ARG A 384 -26.03 6.12 -17.40
N ALA A 385 -27.17 6.30 -16.72
CA ALA A 385 -28.12 7.40 -16.94
C ALA A 385 -27.52 8.82 -16.82
N LYS A 386 -26.41 8.97 -16.09
CA LYS A 386 -25.74 10.28 -15.89
C LYS A 386 -25.08 10.84 -17.14
N TRP A 387 -24.86 10.03 -18.18
CA TRP A 387 -24.16 10.46 -19.39
C TRP A 387 -25.14 10.91 -20.48
N GLY A 388 -25.03 12.15 -20.90
CA GLY A 388 -25.76 12.61 -22.10
C GLY A 388 -25.24 11.94 -23.38
N ASN A 389 -25.99 12.09 -24.48
CA ASN A 389 -25.73 11.44 -25.77
C ASN A 389 -24.29 11.62 -26.29
N PHE A 390 -23.69 12.81 -26.07
CA PHE A 390 -22.31 13.06 -26.50
C PHE A 390 -21.30 12.26 -25.66
N ALA A 391 -21.44 12.27 -24.35
CA ALA A 391 -20.53 11.54 -23.46
C ALA A 391 -20.61 10.02 -23.70
N SER A 392 -21.82 9.48 -23.88
CA SER A 392 -22.01 8.05 -24.22
C SER A 392 -21.33 7.67 -25.54
N ARG A 393 -21.34 8.56 -26.56
CA ARG A 393 -20.63 8.32 -27.82
C ARG A 393 -19.12 8.30 -27.63
N VAL A 394 -18.58 9.20 -26.78
CA VAL A 394 -17.14 9.25 -26.45
C VAL A 394 -16.71 7.97 -25.71
N LEU A 395 -17.52 7.50 -24.75
CA LEU A 395 -17.25 6.26 -24.01
C LEU A 395 -17.27 5.04 -24.96
N LYS A 396 -18.28 4.91 -25.82
CA LYS A 396 -18.32 3.87 -26.88
C LYS A 396 -17.13 3.94 -27.84
N TYR A 397 -16.65 5.15 -28.15
CA TYR A 397 -15.43 5.28 -28.95
C TYR A 397 -14.20 4.76 -28.19
N GLY A 398 -14.07 5.04 -26.89
CA GLY A 398 -13.00 4.51 -26.06
C GLY A 398 -13.03 2.99 -25.95
N GLU A 399 -14.22 2.40 -25.75
CA GLU A 399 -14.47 0.97 -25.78
C GLU A 399 -14.01 0.34 -27.11
N LYS A 400 -14.40 0.95 -28.25
CA LYS A 400 -13.96 0.53 -29.58
C LYS A 400 -12.44 0.64 -29.79
N GLN A 401 -11.79 1.67 -29.22
CA GLN A 401 -10.33 1.77 -29.25
C GLN A 401 -9.68 0.66 -28.44
N ALA A 402 -10.19 0.35 -27.24
CA ALA A 402 -9.73 -0.76 -26.44
C ALA A 402 -9.88 -2.09 -27.21
N ALA A 403 -11.08 -2.37 -27.74
CA ALA A 403 -11.37 -3.60 -28.49
C ALA A 403 -10.41 -3.81 -29.68
N LYS A 404 -10.09 -2.74 -30.41
CA LYS A 404 -9.27 -2.83 -31.64
C LYS A 404 -7.77 -2.76 -31.41
N LYS A 405 -7.29 -2.08 -30.37
CA LYS A 405 -5.88 -1.68 -30.27
C LYS A 405 -5.18 -2.15 -28.99
N ALA A 406 -5.88 -2.51 -27.91
CA ALA A 406 -5.24 -3.02 -26.73
C ALA A 406 -4.58 -4.39 -27.00
N ASP A 407 -3.41 -4.63 -26.42
CA ASP A 407 -2.74 -5.93 -26.47
C ASP A 407 -3.51 -6.98 -25.68
N ALA A 408 -3.99 -6.59 -24.49
CA ALA A 408 -4.89 -7.38 -23.67
C ALA A 408 -6.04 -6.52 -23.12
N ILE A 409 -7.21 -7.12 -22.96
CA ILE A 409 -8.38 -6.49 -22.35
C ILE A 409 -8.82 -7.34 -21.17
N ILE A 410 -8.88 -6.71 -20.00
CA ILE A 410 -9.38 -7.32 -18.77
C ILE A 410 -10.82 -6.84 -18.56
N VAL A 411 -11.70 -7.76 -18.23
CA VAL A 411 -13.13 -7.51 -17.90
C VAL A 411 -13.48 -8.12 -16.56
N LEU A 412 -14.41 -7.53 -15.84
CA LEU A 412 -14.74 -7.89 -14.45
C LEU A 412 -15.94 -8.85 -14.33
N SER A 413 -16.72 -9.05 -15.40
CA SER A 413 -17.86 -9.97 -15.43
C SER A 413 -17.90 -10.75 -16.72
N ARG A 414 -18.54 -11.94 -16.69
CA ARG A 414 -18.72 -12.78 -17.90
C ARG A 414 -19.68 -12.14 -18.89
N ASN A 415 -20.67 -11.42 -18.40
CA ASN A 415 -21.59 -10.66 -19.25
C ASN A 415 -20.85 -9.66 -20.14
N VAL A 416 -19.87 -8.91 -19.58
CA VAL A 416 -19.02 -7.99 -20.37
C VAL A 416 -18.08 -8.77 -21.30
N GLN A 417 -17.62 -9.95 -20.91
CA GLN A 417 -16.78 -10.80 -21.76
C GLN A 417 -17.55 -11.24 -23.02
N GLU A 418 -18.79 -11.74 -22.86
CA GLU A 418 -19.66 -12.11 -23.95
C GLU A 418 -20.00 -10.92 -24.86
N TYR A 419 -20.31 -9.76 -24.26
CA TYR A 419 -20.55 -8.53 -24.99
C TYR A 419 -19.39 -8.15 -25.92
N PHE A 420 -18.13 -8.19 -25.44
CA PHE A 420 -16.96 -7.89 -26.28
C PHE A 420 -16.77 -8.91 -27.40
N LYS A 421 -17.05 -10.16 -27.15
CA LYS A 421 -17.00 -11.22 -28.15
C LYS A 421 -18.05 -10.98 -29.25
N ASP A 422 -19.30 -10.70 -28.87
CA ASP A 422 -20.41 -10.51 -29.80
C ASP A 422 -20.31 -9.20 -30.59
N GLN A 423 -19.98 -8.09 -29.91
CA GLN A 423 -19.94 -6.77 -30.54
C GLN A 423 -18.69 -6.51 -31.36
N TYR A 424 -17.53 -7.03 -30.94
CA TYR A 424 -16.22 -6.69 -31.51
C TYR A 424 -15.46 -7.90 -32.05
N ASN A 425 -16.00 -9.10 -31.89
CA ASN A 425 -15.29 -10.37 -32.14
C ASN A 425 -13.90 -10.37 -31.44
N ARG A 426 -13.88 -9.90 -30.19
CA ARG A 426 -12.65 -9.71 -29.39
C ARG A 426 -12.68 -10.58 -28.13
N GLU A 427 -11.72 -11.48 -28.04
CA GLU A 427 -11.50 -12.24 -26.80
C GLU A 427 -10.93 -11.32 -25.71
N THR A 428 -11.43 -11.48 -24.50
CA THR A 428 -11.04 -10.72 -23.32
C THR A 428 -10.69 -11.65 -22.17
N ILE A 429 -9.96 -11.16 -21.19
CA ILE A 429 -9.52 -11.93 -20.03
C ILE A 429 -10.44 -11.58 -18.86
N PHE A 430 -11.18 -12.55 -18.38
CA PHE A 430 -12.04 -12.36 -17.20
C PHE A 430 -11.18 -12.38 -15.94
N ILE A 431 -11.00 -11.24 -15.27
CA ILE A 431 -10.33 -11.10 -13.97
C ILE A 431 -11.25 -10.29 -13.07
N PRO A 432 -11.94 -10.91 -12.11
CA PRO A 432 -12.84 -10.21 -11.18
C PRO A 432 -12.03 -9.33 -10.20
N ASN A 433 -12.72 -8.45 -9.47
CA ASN A 433 -12.12 -7.74 -8.35
C ASN A 433 -11.82 -8.70 -7.20
N GLY A 434 -10.82 -8.37 -6.39
CA GLY A 434 -10.48 -9.10 -5.18
C GLY A 434 -11.08 -8.49 -3.93
N ILE A 435 -11.01 -9.23 -2.84
CA ILE A 435 -11.32 -8.77 -1.49
C ILE A 435 -10.42 -9.47 -0.48
N ASP A 436 -10.03 -8.74 0.58
CA ASP A 436 -9.34 -9.32 1.72
C ASP A 436 -10.33 -9.66 2.84
N LYS A 437 -9.94 -10.60 3.69
CA LYS A 437 -10.72 -10.92 4.88
C LYS A 437 -10.58 -9.79 5.90
N PRO A 438 -11.65 -9.09 6.27
CA PRO A 438 -11.57 -7.96 7.18
C PRO A 438 -11.45 -8.41 8.63
N CYS A 439 -10.99 -7.49 9.47
CA CYS A 439 -11.08 -7.62 10.93
C CYS A 439 -12.39 -6.98 11.40
N LEU A 440 -13.28 -7.77 12.02
CA LEU A 440 -14.55 -7.28 12.54
C LEU A 440 -14.35 -6.25 13.65
N LYS A 441 -15.21 -5.24 13.69
CA LYS A 441 -15.14 -4.13 14.65
C LYS A 441 -16.41 -4.05 15.51
N GLU A 442 -16.21 -3.75 16.79
CA GLU A 442 -17.31 -3.39 17.68
C GLU A 442 -17.90 -2.03 17.31
N ASN A 443 -19.19 -1.83 17.58
CA ASN A 443 -19.93 -0.60 17.27
C ASN A 443 -19.64 0.52 18.29
N ARG A 444 -18.49 1.15 18.22
CA ARG A 444 -18.09 2.26 19.11
C ARG A 444 -18.39 3.62 18.51
N GLU A 445 -17.84 3.89 17.32
CA GLU A 445 -18.00 5.18 16.66
C GLU A 445 -19.41 5.34 16.07
N ILE A 446 -19.98 4.28 15.45
CA ILE A 446 -21.34 4.36 14.92
C ILE A 446 -22.39 4.49 16.01
N LEU A 447 -22.15 3.94 17.21
CA LEU A 447 -23.02 4.16 18.36
C LEU A 447 -22.97 5.63 18.82
N LYS A 448 -21.77 6.21 18.90
CA LYS A 448 -21.57 7.61 19.31
C LYS A 448 -22.13 8.61 18.30
N CYS A 449 -21.86 8.38 16.99
CA CYS A 449 -22.22 9.34 15.95
C CYS A 449 -23.69 9.23 15.51
N PHE A 450 -24.25 8.01 15.48
CA PHE A 450 -25.54 7.73 14.87
C PHE A 450 -26.51 6.97 15.78
N GLY A 451 -26.11 6.61 16.99
CA GLY A 451 -26.93 5.81 17.92
C GLY A 451 -27.24 4.39 17.40
N LEU A 452 -26.33 3.79 16.59
CA LEU A 452 -26.51 2.48 15.97
C LEU A 452 -25.92 1.38 16.83
N ARG A 453 -26.67 0.32 17.05
CA ARG A 453 -26.23 -0.90 17.75
C ARG A 453 -26.07 -2.06 16.76
N LYS A 454 -25.41 -3.12 17.21
CA LYS A 454 -25.24 -4.34 16.43
C LYS A 454 -26.58 -4.96 16.07
N ASN A 455 -26.73 -5.33 14.79
CA ASN A 455 -27.97 -5.91 14.20
C ASN A 455 -29.21 -4.99 14.30
N ASP A 456 -29.02 -3.68 14.47
CA ASP A 456 -30.11 -2.72 14.67
C ASP A 456 -30.55 -2.02 13.37
N TYR A 457 -29.85 -2.29 12.26
CA TYR A 457 -30.10 -1.56 11.03
C TYR A 457 -29.91 -2.39 9.76
N ILE A 458 -30.61 -1.95 8.72
CA ILE A 458 -30.45 -2.33 7.32
C ILE A 458 -29.46 -1.35 6.73
N LEU A 459 -28.41 -1.83 6.05
CA LEU A 459 -27.35 -1.00 5.48
C LEU A 459 -27.47 -0.94 3.95
N PHE A 460 -27.49 0.27 3.43
CA PHE A 460 -27.19 0.60 2.03
C PHE A 460 -25.90 1.41 1.99
N LEU A 461 -24.96 1.02 1.11
CA LEU A 461 -23.70 1.74 0.96
C LEU A 461 -23.31 1.81 -0.52
N ALA A 462 -23.45 2.98 -1.10
CA ALA A 462 -23.05 3.27 -2.49
C ALA A 462 -22.99 4.78 -2.73
N ARG A 463 -22.47 5.20 -3.88
CA ARG A 463 -22.68 6.57 -4.36
C ARG A 463 -24.18 6.81 -4.57
N LEU A 464 -24.65 7.99 -4.18
CA LEU A 464 -26.05 8.36 -4.34
C LEU A 464 -26.31 8.84 -5.78
N VAL A 465 -26.50 7.87 -6.68
CA VAL A 465 -26.85 8.06 -8.09
C VAL A 465 -28.04 7.13 -8.45
N PRO A 466 -28.86 7.49 -9.44
CA PRO A 466 -30.09 6.74 -9.76
C PRO A 466 -29.87 5.24 -9.94
N GLU A 467 -28.84 4.87 -10.69
CA GLU A 467 -28.51 3.48 -11.00
C GLU A 467 -28.13 2.60 -9.80
N LYS A 468 -27.94 3.20 -8.61
CA LYS A 468 -27.68 2.45 -7.36
C LYS A 468 -28.97 2.13 -6.58
N GLY A 469 -30.10 2.67 -6.98
CA GLY A 469 -31.42 2.24 -6.52
C GLY A 469 -31.78 2.61 -5.07
N ALA A 470 -31.11 3.61 -4.43
CA ALA A 470 -31.45 4.03 -3.07
C ALA A 470 -32.93 4.38 -2.92
N HIS A 471 -33.54 4.96 -3.95
CA HIS A 471 -34.96 5.32 -3.97
C HIS A 471 -35.89 4.10 -3.88
N TYR A 472 -35.56 2.98 -4.52
CA TYR A 472 -36.32 1.73 -4.40
C TYR A 472 -36.32 1.22 -2.96
N LEU A 473 -35.15 1.27 -2.31
CA LEU A 473 -35.01 0.81 -0.93
C LEU A 473 -35.76 1.71 0.06
N ILE A 474 -35.70 3.03 -0.13
CA ILE A 474 -36.46 3.97 0.70
C ILE A 474 -37.97 3.74 0.58
N GLU A 475 -38.45 3.56 -0.64
CA GLU A 475 -39.86 3.29 -0.91
C GLU A 475 -40.34 1.93 -0.32
N ALA A 476 -39.56 0.89 -0.48
CA ALA A 476 -39.79 -0.41 0.15
C ALA A 476 -39.80 -0.31 1.68
N TYR A 477 -38.76 0.36 2.25
CA TYR A 477 -38.59 0.51 3.70
C TYR A 477 -39.79 1.20 4.38
N ARG A 478 -40.36 2.24 3.75
CA ARG A 478 -41.55 2.94 4.28
C ARG A 478 -42.77 2.05 4.46
N GLN A 479 -42.82 0.96 3.74
CA GLN A 479 -43.93 -0.01 3.75
C GLN A 479 -43.63 -1.21 4.67
N LEU A 480 -42.42 -1.29 5.28
CA LEU A 480 -42.06 -2.38 6.16
C LEU A 480 -42.60 -2.17 7.58
N LYS A 481 -42.89 -3.28 8.25
CA LYS A 481 -43.17 -3.30 9.68
C LYS A 481 -41.90 -3.69 10.43
N THR A 482 -41.10 -2.70 10.86
CA THR A 482 -39.82 -2.97 11.53
C THR A 482 -39.41 -1.81 12.45
N GLU A 483 -38.72 -2.16 13.53
CA GLU A 483 -38.05 -1.19 14.41
C GLU A 483 -36.57 -0.95 13.98
N LYS A 484 -36.04 -1.79 13.08
CA LYS A 484 -34.65 -1.64 12.59
C LYS A 484 -34.54 -0.40 11.71
N LYS A 485 -33.52 0.39 11.94
CA LYS A 485 -33.25 1.62 11.18
C LYS A 485 -32.77 1.30 9.76
N LEU A 486 -33.01 2.20 8.82
CA LEU A 486 -32.37 2.20 7.51
C LEU A 486 -31.17 3.16 7.53
N VAL A 487 -29.98 2.65 7.26
CA VAL A 487 -28.77 3.46 7.15
C VAL A 487 -28.39 3.57 5.68
N ILE A 488 -28.34 4.80 5.20
CA ILE A 488 -27.92 5.15 3.83
C ILE A 488 -26.55 5.85 3.94
N ALA A 489 -25.50 5.12 3.61
CA ALA A 489 -24.14 5.60 3.62
C ALA A 489 -23.64 5.86 2.20
N GLY A 490 -23.15 7.07 1.96
CA GLY A 490 -22.59 7.49 0.68
C GLY A 490 -22.80 8.96 0.39
N GLY A 491 -22.11 9.43 -0.62
CA GLY A 491 -22.17 10.79 -1.12
C GLY A 491 -22.15 10.83 -2.64
N ASP A 492 -22.25 12.01 -3.20
CA ASP A 492 -22.04 12.26 -4.63
C ASP A 492 -20.91 13.28 -4.82
N SER A 493 -20.20 13.17 -5.93
CA SER A 493 -19.16 14.13 -6.33
C SER A 493 -19.71 15.46 -6.86
N HIS A 494 -21.00 15.53 -7.09
CA HIS A 494 -21.71 16.72 -7.58
C HIS A 494 -23.04 16.81 -6.88
N ALA A 495 -23.39 18.00 -6.35
CA ALA A 495 -24.73 18.27 -5.81
C ALA A 495 -25.76 17.98 -6.93
N SER A 496 -26.34 16.81 -6.90
CA SER A 496 -27.24 16.34 -7.95
C SER A 496 -28.69 16.51 -7.50
N GLU A 497 -29.56 16.79 -8.43
CA GLU A 497 -31.01 16.83 -8.22
C GLU A 497 -31.53 15.49 -7.61
N TYR A 498 -30.90 14.39 -7.95
CA TYR A 498 -31.24 13.08 -7.37
C TYR A 498 -30.91 13.04 -5.87
N MET A 499 -29.73 13.53 -5.46
CA MET A 499 -29.33 13.54 -4.06
C MET A 499 -30.26 14.44 -3.22
N GLU A 500 -30.61 15.60 -3.76
CA GLU A 500 -31.59 16.49 -3.12
C GLU A 500 -32.95 15.80 -2.96
N ARG A 501 -33.45 15.11 -4.00
CA ARG A 501 -34.68 14.33 -3.91
C ARG A 501 -34.61 13.23 -2.83
N ILE A 502 -33.50 12.52 -2.74
CA ILE A 502 -33.28 11.53 -1.67
C ILE A 502 -33.33 12.18 -0.29
N TYR A 503 -32.60 13.28 -0.08
CA TYR A 503 -32.62 14.00 1.20
C TYR A 503 -34.02 14.48 1.58
N GLN A 504 -34.76 15.08 0.66
CA GLN A 504 -36.15 15.50 0.91
C GLN A 504 -37.05 14.31 1.21
N SER A 505 -36.87 13.19 0.52
CA SER A 505 -37.68 12.00 0.76
C SER A 505 -37.49 11.39 2.15
N VAL A 506 -36.34 11.55 2.80
CA VAL A 506 -36.06 10.93 4.12
C VAL A 506 -36.22 11.90 5.30
N LYS A 507 -36.38 13.21 5.04
CA LYS A 507 -36.32 14.28 6.05
C LYS A 507 -37.32 14.11 7.22
N GLU A 508 -38.47 13.51 6.95
CA GLU A 508 -39.55 13.34 7.95
C GLU A 508 -39.51 11.98 8.65
N ASN A 509 -38.58 11.07 8.29
CA ASN A 509 -38.51 9.74 8.86
C ASN A 509 -37.24 9.56 9.70
N ASN A 510 -37.36 9.69 11.02
CA ASN A 510 -36.27 9.57 11.98
C ASN A 510 -35.60 8.18 12.02
N ASN A 511 -36.24 7.15 11.43
CA ASN A 511 -35.67 5.81 11.33
C ASN A 511 -34.76 5.64 10.10
N ILE A 512 -34.65 6.65 9.23
CA ILE A 512 -33.72 6.64 8.08
C ILE A 512 -32.56 7.59 8.40
N ILE A 513 -31.37 7.03 8.48
CA ILE A 513 -30.14 7.76 8.84
C ILE A 513 -29.28 7.93 7.59
N MET A 514 -29.02 9.19 7.23
CA MET A 514 -28.08 9.56 6.17
C MET A 514 -26.72 9.87 6.80
N THR A 515 -25.72 9.03 6.56
CA THR A 515 -24.37 9.25 7.14
C THR A 515 -23.48 10.15 6.31
N GLY A 516 -23.85 10.42 5.05
CA GLY A 516 -22.93 11.00 4.08
C GLY A 516 -21.81 10.03 3.69
N PHE A 517 -20.73 10.57 3.12
CA PHE A 517 -19.54 9.77 2.78
C PHE A 517 -18.84 9.31 4.07
N VAL A 518 -18.56 8.01 4.16
CA VAL A 518 -17.89 7.38 5.30
C VAL A 518 -16.67 6.59 4.86
N GLN A 519 -15.66 6.53 5.71
CA GLN A 519 -14.46 5.72 5.50
C GLN A 519 -13.77 5.36 6.83
N GLY A 520 -12.71 4.54 6.76
CA GLY A 520 -11.95 4.10 7.94
C GLY A 520 -12.83 3.40 8.97
N ARG A 521 -12.66 3.70 10.23
CA ARG A 521 -13.30 3.01 11.34
C ARG A 521 -14.82 2.99 11.26
N ILE A 522 -15.45 4.10 10.89
CA ILE A 522 -16.93 4.17 10.78
C ILE A 522 -17.44 3.22 9.71
N LEU A 523 -16.77 3.16 8.54
CA LEU A 523 -17.13 2.24 7.45
C LEU A 523 -16.98 0.77 7.90
N GLU A 524 -15.86 0.43 8.55
CA GLU A 524 -15.61 -0.91 9.07
C GLU A 524 -16.68 -1.34 10.11
N GLU A 525 -17.07 -0.42 11.00
CA GLU A 525 -18.11 -0.67 12.00
C GLU A 525 -19.49 -0.82 11.37
N LEU A 526 -19.82 -0.03 10.34
CA LEU A 526 -21.10 -0.15 9.60
C LEU A 526 -21.23 -1.54 8.96
N TYR A 527 -20.19 -2.03 8.29
CA TYR A 527 -20.22 -3.39 7.74
C TYR A 527 -20.26 -4.47 8.83
N SER A 528 -19.48 -4.31 9.90
CA SER A 528 -19.34 -5.33 10.95
C SER A 528 -20.63 -5.58 11.74
N ASN A 529 -21.53 -4.59 11.80
CA ASN A 529 -22.67 -4.60 12.73
C ASN A 529 -24.04 -4.52 12.05
N ALA A 530 -24.11 -4.51 10.71
CA ALA A 530 -25.38 -4.47 9.99
C ALA A 530 -26.19 -5.76 10.18
N TYR A 531 -27.52 -5.65 10.19
CA TYR A 531 -28.43 -6.80 10.17
C TYR A 531 -28.50 -7.44 8.78
N VAL A 532 -28.79 -6.61 7.76
CA VAL A 532 -28.85 -6.97 6.34
C VAL A 532 -28.21 -5.87 5.54
N PHE A 533 -27.42 -6.21 4.54
CA PHE A 533 -26.92 -5.29 3.51
C PHE A 533 -27.81 -5.38 2.27
N VAL A 534 -28.23 -4.25 1.72
CA VAL A 534 -29.10 -4.20 0.54
C VAL A 534 -28.43 -3.48 -0.61
N GLN A 535 -28.37 -4.13 -1.78
CA GLN A 535 -27.84 -3.55 -3.01
C GLN A 535 -28.86 -3.60 -4.15
N PRO A 536 -29.70 -2.57 -4.26
CA PRO A 536 -30.81 -2.52 -5.23
C PRO A 536 -30.41 -1.89 -6.57
N SER A 537 -29.20 -2.16 -7.03
CA SER A 537 -28.62 -1.53 -8.22
C SER A 537 -29.26 -2.00 -9.52
N ASP A 538 -29.43 -1.07 -10.47
CA ASP A 538 -29.90 -1.36 -11.84
C ASP A 538 -28.76 -1.81 -12.76
N ILE A 539 -27.54 -1.30 -12.51
CA ILE A 539 -26.36 -1.54 -13.34
C ILE A 539 -25.11 -1.57 -12.43
N GLU A 540 -24.32 -2.61 -12.60
CA GLU A 540 -23.00 -2.76 -11.98
C GLU A 540 -21.97 -3.24 -13.01
N GLY A 541 -20.68 -3.06 -12.72
CA GLY A 541 -19.64 -3.84 -13.38
C GLY A 541 -19.29 -5.05 -12.50
N MET A 542 -18.74 -4.75 -11.33
CA MET A 542 -18.59 -5.64 -10.19
C MET A 542 -18.51 -4.77 -8.94
N ALA A 543 -19.51 -4.87 -8.08
CA ALA A 543 -19.66 -3.94 -6.96
C ALA A 543 -18.71 -4.27 -5.82
N MET A 544 -17.71 -3.41 -5.57
CA MET A 544 -16.81 -3.54 -4.42
C MET A 544 -17.56 -3.55 -3.10
N THR A 545 -18.62 -2.74 -2.97
CA THR A 545 -19.43 -2.69 -1.74
C THR A 545 -20.14 -4.00 -1.42
N LEU A 546 -20.50 -4.79 -2.44
CA LEU A 546 -21.06 -6.13 -2.26
C LEU A 546 -19.99 -7.13 -1.78
N LEU A 547 -18.82 -7.10 -2.40
CA LEU A 547 -17.67 -7.91 -1.96
C LEU A 547 -17.30 -7.58 -0.52
N GLU A 548 -17.21 -6.29 -0.18
CA GLU A 548 -16.95 -5.82 1.18
C GLU A 548 -18.04 -6.31 2.14
N ALA A 549 -19.33 -6.09 1.84
CA ALA A 549 -20.40 -6.51 2.72
C ALA A 549 -20.35 -8.02 3.00
N MET A 550 -20.17 -8.84 1.97
CA MET A 550 -20.05 -10.28 2.13
C MET A 550 -18.81 -10.69 2.90
N SER A 551 -17.66 -10.02 2.71
CA SER A 551 -16.42 -10.33 3.44
C SER A 551 -16.54 -10.09 4.94
N TYR A 552 -17.32 -9.08 5.35
CA TYR A 552 -17.68 -8.83 6.75
C TYR A 552 -18.71 -9.83 7.32
N GLY A 553 -19.19 -10.77 6.50
CA GLY A 553 -20.17 -11.77 6.93
C GLY A 553 -21.60 -11.22 6.99
N ASN A 554 -21.97 -10.26 6.15
CA ASN A 554 -23.34 -9.77 6.09
C ASN A 554 -24.26 -10.74 5.33
N CYS A 555 -25.52 -10.81 5.76
CA CYS A 555 -26.63 -11.26 4.93
C CYS A 555 -26.88 -10.18 3.88
N CYS A 556 -26.82 -10.53 2.59
CA CYS A 556 -27.02 -9.60 1.50
C CYS A 556 -28.36 -9.86 0.80
N LEU A 557 -29.04 -8.76 0.41
CA LEU A 557 -30.21 -8.77 -0.47
C LEU A 557 -29.88 -7.93 -1.69
N VAL A 558 -29.87 -8.53 -2.89
CA VAL A 558 -29.37 -7.90 -4.10
C VAL A 558 -30.40 -7.92 -5.22
N SER A 559 -30.37 -6.95 -6.13
CA SER A 559 -31.13 -7.02 -7.38
C SER A 559 -30.60 -8.15 -8.26
N ASN A 560 -31.47 -8.82 -9.03
CA ASN A 560 -31.14 -9.99 -9.86
C ASN A 560 -30.45 -9.64 -11.19
N ILE A 561 -29.65 -8.58 -11.21
CA ILE A 561 -28.80 -8.30 -12.38
C ILE A 561 -27.70 -9.35 -12.51
N PRO A 562 -27.26 -9.69 -13.74
CA PRO A 562 -26.27 -10.74 -13.97
C PRO A 562 -24.99 -10.56 -13.13
N GLU A 563 -24.50 -9.35 -13.01
CA GLU A 563 -23.26 -9.02 -12.27
C GLU A 563 -23.40 -9.31 -10.77
N ASN A 564 -24.54 -9.03 -10.16
CA ASN A 564 -24.79 -9.35 -8.75
C ASN A 564 -24.93 -10.86 -8.54
N ILE A 565 -25.71 -11.53 -9.41
CA ILE A 565 -25.91 -12.98 -9.31
C ILE A 565 -24.60 -13.74 -9.51
N GLU A 566 -23.74 -13.32 -10.44
CA GLU A 566 -22.40 -13.90 -10.63
C GLU A 566 -21.54 -13.83 -9.36
N VAL A 567 -21.66 -12.73 -8.60
CA VAL A 567 -20.93 -12.53 -7.34
C VAL A 567 -21.47 -13.41 -6.23
N VAL A 568 -22.78 -13.37 -6.01
CA VAL A 568 -23.39 -13.98 -4.81
C VAL A 568 -23.74 -15.45 -4.97
N GLU A 569 -23.99 -15.92 -6.18
CA GLU A 569 -24.52 -17.26 -6.48
C GLU A 569 -25.77 -17.57 -5.61
N ASP A 570 -25.68 -18.61 -4.77
CA ASP A 570 -26.71 -19.01 -3.81
C ASP A 570 -26.46 -18.51 -2.37
N LYS A 571 -25.45 -17.63 -2.16
CA LYS A 571 -25.02 -17.17 -0.83
C LYS A 571 -25.65 -15.84 -0.40
N ALA A 572 -26.58 -15.31 -1.19
CA ALA A 572 -27.40 -14.16 -0.84
C ALA A 572 -28.79 -14.30 -1.41
N MET A 573 -29.74 -13.52 -0.88
CA MET A 573 -31.10 -13.46 -1.42
C MET A 573 -31.14 -12.43 -2.56
N SER A 574 -31.92 -12.71 -3.60
CA SER A 574 -32.12 -11.77 -4.70
C SER A 574 -33.60 -11.38 -4.84
N PHE A 575 -33.82 -10.21 -5.43
CA PHE A 575 -35.13 -9.69 -5.79
C PHE A 575 -35.11 -9.16 -7.23
N GLN A 576 -36.30 -9.04 -7.84
CA GLN A 576 -36.45 -8.56 -9.22
C GLN A 576 -36.00 -7.10 -9.34
N LYS A 577 -35.06 -6.81 -10.25
CA LYS A 577 -34.52 -5.46 -10.53
C LYS A 577 -35.65 -4.45 -10.70
N GLY A 578 -35.57 -3.31 -9.97
CA GLY A 578 -36.53 -2.22 -10.05
C GLY A 578 -37.90 -2.50 -9.44
N ASP A 579 -38.15 -3.69 -8.93
CA ASP A 579 -39.44 -4.06 -8.33
C ASP A 579 -39.42 -3.79 -6.81
N VAL A 580 -40.06 -2.69 -6.41
CA VAL A 580 -40.19 -2.26 -5.01
C VAL A 580 -41.02 -3.24 -4.19
N ALA A 581 -42.05 -3.91 -4.79
CA ALA A 581 -42.91 -4.83 -4.08
C ALA A 581 -42.17 -6.12 -3.75
N ASP A 582 -41.41 -6.68 -4.69
CA ASP A 582 -40.58 -7.87 -4.47
C ASP A 582 -39.42 -7.55 -3.47
N LEU A 583 -38.78 -6.38 -3.60
CA LEU A 583 -37.75 -5.92 -2.63
C LEU A 583 -38.35 -5.87 -1.21
N LYS A 584 -39.54 -5.28 -1.06
CA LYS A 584 -40.24 -5.22 0.22
C LYS A 584 -40.54 -6.62 0.77
N GLU A 585 -41.11 -7.51 -0.06
CA GLU A 585 -41.46 -8.89 0.34
C GLU A 585 -40.21 -9.64 0.85
N LYS A 586 -39.13 -9.64 0.08
CA LYS A 586 -37.89 -10.31 0.45
C LYS A 586 -37.24 -9.72 1.71
N LEU A 587 -37.28 -8.40 1.84
CA LEU A 587 -36.73 -7.73 3.02
C LEU A 587 -37.58 -8.01 4.27
N GLN A 588 -38.93 -7.97 4.15
CA GLN A 588 -39.82 -8.33 5.26
C GLN A 588 -39.60 -9.78 5.70
N TYR A 589 -39.46 -10.71 4.73
CA TYR A 589 -39.13 -12.10 5.01
C TYR A 589 -37.83 -12.26 5.83
N LEU A 590 -36.76 -11.54 5.46
CA LEU A 590 -35.51 -11.56 6.21
C LEU A 590 -35.66 -10.97 7.61
N LEU A 591 -36.50 -9.95 7.77
CA LEU A 591 -36.74 -9.31 9.08
C LEU A 591 -37.52 -10.24 10.03
N GLU A 592 -38.39 -11.09 9.50
CA GLU A 592 -39.22 -12.05 10.25
C GLU A 592 -38.50 -13.39 10.50
N ASN A 593 -37.44 -13.71 9.74
CA ASN A 593 -36.77 -15.01 9.78
C ASN A 593 -35.28 -14.88 10.12
N GLU A 594 -34.96 -14.62 11.39
CA GLU A 594 -33.58 -14.42 11.86
C GLU A 594 -32.66 -15.63 11.58
N SER A 595 -33.20 -16.85 11.58
CA SER A 595 -32.44 -18.06 11.26
C SER A 595 -31.91 -18.06 9.83
N VAL A 596 -32.68 -17.53 8.87
CA VAL A 596 -32.27 -17.37 7.46
C VAL A 596 -31.14 -16.34 7.36
N VAL A 597 -31.27 -15.20 8.05
CA VAL A 597 -30.24 -14.17 8.09
C VAL A 597 -28.94 -14.74 8.66
N ARG A 598 -29.01 -15.49 9.74
CA ARG A 598 -27.85 -16.14 10.38
C ARG A 598 -27.16 -17.12 9.44
N ASN A 599 -27.91 -17.96 8.75
CA ASN A 599 -27.37 -18.93 7.78
C ASN A 599 -26.61 -18.24 6.63
N TYR A 600 -27.13 -17.12 6.10
CA TYR A 600 -26.41 -16.34 5.09
C TYR A 600 -25.14 -15.70 5.66
N LYS A 601 -25.22 -15.10 6.87
CA LYS A 601 -24.06 -14.49 7.53
C LYS A 601 -22.92 -15.48 7.76
N GLU A 602 -23.19 -16.69 8.20
CA GLU A 602 -22.19 -17.72 8.49
C GLU A 602 -21.43 -18.18 7.24
N LYS A 603 -22.08 -18.19 6.07
CA LYS A 603 -21.50 -18.68 4.81
C LYS A 603 -20.83 -17.59 3.98
N SER A 604 -21.24 -16.34 4.15
CA SER A 604 -20.91 -15.22 3.27
C SER A 604 -19.41 -14.96 3.20
N SER A 605 -18.75 -14.76 4.36
CA SER A 605 -17.33 -14.36 4.42
C SER A 605 -16.38 -15.44 3.87
N ALA A 606 -16.58 -16.70 4.28
CA ALA A 606 -15.74 -17.80 3.80
C ALA A 606 -15.86 -18.00 2.28
N PHE A 607 -17.08 -17.91 1.75
CA PHE A 607 -17.35 -18.03 0.32
C PHE A 607 -16.66 -16.92 -0.47
N ILE A 608 -16.92 -15.64 -0.11
CA ILE A 608 -16.47 -14.51 -0.94
C ILE A 608 -14.96 -14.34 -0.90
N CYS A 609 -14.33 -14.46 0.29
CA CYS A 609 -12.88 -14.36 0.44
C CYS A 609 -12.13 -15.55 -0.19
N GLY A 610 -12.75 -16.72 -0.25
CA GLY A 610 -12.19 -17.88 -0.95
C GLY A 610 -12.29 -17.78 -2.47
N LYS A 611 -13.35 -17.15 -2.99
CA LYS A 611 -13.59 -17.02 -4.44
C LYS A 611 -12.85 -15.83 -5.07
N TYR A 612 -12.77 -14.72 -4.36
CA TYR A 612 -12.25 -13.43 -4.86
C TYR A 612 -11.14 -12.90 -3.98
N ASN A 613 -9.91 -13.33 -4.16
CA ASN A 613 -8.77 -12.79 -3.43
C ASN A 613 -7.87 -11.94 -4.31
N TRP A 614 -7.22 -10.93 -3.72
CA TRP A 614 -6.38 -10.00 -4.45
C TRP A 614 -5.10 -10.64 -5.01
N GLU A 615 -4.58 -11.69 -4.38
CA GLU A 615 -3.36 -12.34 -4.87
C GLU A 615 -3.60 -13.01 -6.22
N ASP A 616 -4.72 -13.74 -6.37
CA ASP A 616 -5.12 -14.34 -7.64
C ASP A 616 -5.39 -13.28 -8.72
N VAL A 617 -6.03 -12.16 -8.33
CA VAL A 617 -6.27 -11.02 -9.23
C VAL A 617 -4.97 -10.46 -9.78
N VAL A 618 -3.98 -10.26 -8.91
CA VAL A 618 -2.67 -9.71 -9.31
C VAL A 618 -1.88 -10.71 -10.13
N ASP A 619 -1.89 -12.01 -9.78
CA ASP A 619 -1.22 -13.06 -10.57
C ASP A 619 -1.77 -13.10 -12.00
N ARG A 620 -3.10 -13.11 -12.14
CA ARG A 620 -3.77 -13.11 -13.45
C ARG A 620 -3.56 -11.80 -14.21
N THR A 621 -3.47 -10.66 -13.50
CA THR A 621 -3.13 -9.37 -14.10
C THR A 621 -1.70 -9.37 -14.66
N VAL A 622 -0.74 -9.94 -13.93
CA VAL A 622 0.63 -10.12 -14.40
C VAL A 622 0.68 -11.06 -15.62
N GLN A 623 -0.07 -12.16 -15.60
CA GLN A 623 -0.20 -13.04 -16.76
C GLN A 623 -0.79 -12.30 -17.97
N ALA A 624 -1.79 -11.44 -17.77
CA ALA A 624 -2.37 -10.61 -18.82
C ALA A 624 -1.36 -9.60 -19.41
N TYR A 625 -0.39 -9.12 -18.61
CA TYR A 625 0.65 -8.22 -19.09
C TYR A 625 1.67 -8.90 -19.99
N PHE A 626 2.02 -10.16 -19.74
CA PHE A 626 3.15 -10.83 -20.39
C PHE A 626 2.74 -12.04 -21.25
N GLY A 627 1.45 -12.40 -21.30
CA GLY A 627 0.98 -13.66 -21.88
C GLY A 627 1.47 -14.87 -21.07
N ASN A 628 1.25 -16.08 -21.54
CA ASN A 628 1.72 -17.32 -20.89
C ASN A 628 3.26 -17.50 -20.89
N ALA A 629 4.04 -16.46 -21.22
CA ALA A 629 5.51 -16.49 -21.20
C ALA A 629 6.12 -16.28 -19.81
N GLY A 630 5.31 -16.21 -18.73
CA GLY A 630 5.75 -15.97 -17.36
C GLY A 630 6.22 -17.17 -16.55
N GLU A 631 6.13 -18.38 -17.09
CA GLU A 631 6.66 -19.59 -16.45
C GLU A 631 8.00 -19.99 -17.10
N GLY A 632 9.06 -19.27 -16.79
CA GLY A 632 10.40 -19.70 -17.22
C GLY A 632 11.38 -18.58 -17.48
N LYS A 633 11.80 -17.85 -16.46
CA LYS A 633 13.17 -17.27 -16.41
C LYS A 633 13.54 -16.93 -14.97
#